data_bda5f5d621d92f2141bebd4270588122
#
_entry.id   bda5f5d621d92f2141bebd4270588122
#
_cell.length_a   1.000
_cell.length_b   1.000
_cell.length_c   1.000
_cell.angle_alpha   90.00
_cell.angle_beta   90.00
_cell.angle_gamma   90.00
#
_symmetry.space_group_name_H-M   'P 1'
#
loop_
_entity.id
_entity.type
_entity.pdbx_description
1 polymer ?
#
loop_
_entity_poly.entity_id
_entity_poly.type
_entity_poly.pdbx_seq_one_letter_code
_entity_poly.pdbx_strand_id
1 'polypeptide(L)'
;MTIGIIVVNIIVFVLMSISGSTLDAQYMAAHGAMYPEYIKDGQYWRLFTSMFMHFGLMHILNNMVVLGAVGQIVEKAMGHVKLLIIFLVSGMCGSVLSYIIMLYNNDFAVSAGASGAIFGLVGALVWIVIANRGFYEGISRQQAVFMVILMIYYGISTQGVDNWVHGGGLVGGFVISIVLYRKKRYNKYNIN
;
A
#
# COMPACT_ATOMS: atom_id res chain seq x y z
N MET A 1 -8.35 10.33 7.51
CA MET A 1 -7.09 9.54 7.63
C MET A 1 -6.37 9.45 6.30
N THR A 2 -7.04 9.11 5.21
CA THR A 2 -6.46 9.05 3.85
C THR A 2 -5.67 10.31 3.51
N ILE A 3 -6.27 11.50 3.70
CA ILE A 3 -5.58 12.78 3.47
C ILE A 3 -4.34 12.92 4.36
N GLY A 4 -4.42 12.50 5.63
CA GLY A 4 -3.27 12.56 6.54
C GLY A 4 -2.10 11.70 6.06
N ILE A 5 -2.37 10.49 5.55
CA ILE A 5 -1.32 9.62 4.98
C ILE A 5 -0.72 10.25 3.72
N ILE A 6 -1.54 10.84 2.85
CA ILE A 6 -1.07 11.57 1.66
C ILE A 6 -0.15 12.71 2.07
N VAL A 7 -0.55 13.53 3.03
CA VAL A 7 0.26 14.67 3.51
C VAL A 7 1.61 14.20 4.06
N VAL A 8 1.63 13.13 4.87
CA VAL A 8 2.89 12.57 5.39
C VAL A 8 3.82 12.13 4.26
N ASN A 9 3.30 11.41 3.25
CA ASN A 9 4.09 10.98 2.10
C ASN A 9 4.66 12.17 1.31
N ILE A 10 3.85 13.21 1.09
CA ILE A 10 4.29 14.42 0.40
C ILE A 10 5.39 15.14 1.21
N ILE A 11 5.21 15.28 2.53
CA ILE A 11 6.22 15.93 3.39
C ILE A 11 7.53 15.15 3.32
N VAL A 12 7.50 13.82 3.48
CA VAL A 12 8.71 12.98 3.38
C VAL A 12 9.37 13.15 2.02
N PHE A 13 8.61 13.12 0.93
CA PHE A 13 9.14 13.29 -0.43
C PHE A 13 9.80 14.67 -0.62
N VAL A 14 9.17 15.75 -0.15
CA VAL A 14 9.72 17.10 -0.26
C VAL A 14 11.02 17.23 0.53
N LEU A 15 11.04 16.74 1.78
CA LEU A 15 12.25 16.76 2.61
C LEU A 15 13.40 15.98 1.96
N MET A 16 13.12 14.80 1.42
CA MET A 16 14.11 13.99 0.70
C MET A 16 14.61 14.69 -0.57
N SER A 17 13.71 15.35 -1.32
CA SER A 17 14.07 16.06 -2.57
C SER A 17 14.88 17.31 -2.34
N ILE A 18 14.76 17.96 -1.17
CA ILE A 18 15.57 19.13 -0.79
C ILE A 18 16.99 18.69 -0.39
N SER A 19 17.13 17.53 0.26
CA SER A 19 18.41 17.06 0.80
C SER A 19 19.21 16.22 -0.22
N GLY A 20 18.60 15.74 -1.32
CA GLY A 20 19.29 14.96 -2.33
C GLY A 20 18.39 14.47 -3.46
N SER A 21 18.90 13.55 -4.27
CA SER A 21 18.15 12.99 -5.40
C SER A 21 17.34 11.77 -5.01
N THR A 22 16.03 11.89 -5.04
CA THR A 22 15.12 10.76 -4.82
C THR A 22 15.15 9.72 -5.97
N LEU A 23 15.88 9.97 -7.05
CA LEU A 23 16.13 9.00 -8.13
C LEU A 23 17.39 8.16 -7.89
N ASP A 24 18.26 8.58 -6.97
CA ASP A 24 19.49 7.87 -6.63
C ASP A 24 19.18 6.77 -5.59
N ALA A 25 19.40 5.51 -5.99
CA ALA A 25 19.16 4.36 -5.13
C ALA A 25 20.08 4.33 -3.90
N GLN A 26 21.34 4.80 -4.01
CA GLN A 26 22.26 4.86 -2.88
C GLN A 26 21.80 5.90 -1.85
N TYR A 27 21.37 7.08 -2.35
CA TYR A 27 20.79 8.11 -1.50
C TYR A 27 19.54 7.59 -0.78
N MET A 28 18.62 6.94 -1.49
CA MET A 28 17.42 6.36 -0.91
C MET A 28 17.74 5.29 0.13
N ALA A 29 18.67 4.39 -0.15
CA ALA A 29 19.14 3.38 0.80
C ALA A 29 19.77 4.01 2.05
N ALA A 30 20.61 5.05 1.90
CA ALA A 30 21.22 5.75 3.02
C ALA A 30 20.20 6.41 3.95
N HIS A 31 19.02 6.83 3.43
CA HIS A 31 18.02 7.60 4.17
C HIS A 31 16.79 6.80 4.62
N GLY A 32 16.75 5.47 4.47
CA GLY A 32 15.69 4.66 5.08
C GLY A 32 14.85 3.83 4.13
N ALA A 33 15.17 3.77 2.84
CA ALA A 33 14.59 2.80 1.94
C ALA A 33 14.96 1.36 2.35
N MET A 34 14.13 0.41 1.99
CA MET A 34 14.40 -1.00 2.23
C MET A 34 15.58 -1.44 1.36
N TYR A 35 16.63 -1.91 2.01
CA TYR A 35 17.80 -2.50 1.39
C TYR A 35 18.23 -3.71 2.20
N PRO A 36 18.29 -4.93 1.62
CA PRO A 36 18.46 -6.16 2.37
C PRO A 36 19.71 -6.22 3.24
N GLU A 37 20.83 -5.67 2.80
CA GLU A 37 22.07 -5.70 3.57
C GLU A 37 21.94 -4.91 4.88
N TYR A 38 21.35 -3.71 4.84
CA TYR A 38 21.16 -2.92 6.05
C TYR A 38 20.14 -3.55 7.01
N ILE A 39 19.19 -4.31 6.49
CA ILE A 39 18.23 -5.06 7.34
C ILE A 39 18.93 -6.23 8.01
N LYS A 40 19.85 -6.93 7.32
CA LYS A 40 20.72 -7.97 7.92
C LYS A 40 21.57 -7.40 9.06
N ASP A 41 22.00 -6.15 8.94
CA ASP A 41 22.75 -5.42 9.97
C ASP A 41 21.86 -4.91 11.12
N GLY A 42 20.62 -5.36 11.20
CA GLY A 42 19.69 -5.04 12.29
C GLY A 42 18.81 -3.80 12.08
N GLN A 43 18.87 -3.13 10.92
CA GLN A 43 18.07 -1.94 10.65
C GLN A 43 16.63 -2.30 10.20
N TYR A 44 15.90 -3.08 11.00
CA TYR A 44 14.54 -3.57 10.68
C TYR A 44 13.49 -2.45 10.50
N TRP A 45 13.73 -1.28 11.07
CA TRP A 45 12.86 -0.10 10.91
C TRP A 45 12.69 0.33 9.45
N ARG A 46 13.61 -0.07 8.56
CA ARG A 46 13.54 0.20 7.11
C ARG A 46 12.35 -0.46 6.42
N LEU A 47 11.88 -1.58 6.95
CA LEU A 47 10.65 -2.23 6.47
C LEU A 47 9.42 -1.30 6.61
N PHE A 48 9.45 -0.42 7.62
CA PHE A 48 8.40 0.57 7.87
C PHE A 48 8.66 1.88 7.13
N THR A 49 9.85 2.45 7.23
CA THR A 49 10.13 3.78 6.68
C THR A 49 10.10 3.82 5.15
N SER A 50 10.51 2.73 4.50
CA SER A 50 10.43 2.58 3.04
C SER A 50 9.03 2.80 2.47
N MET A 51 7.98 2.52 3.26
CA MET A 51 6.58 2.71 2.86
C MET A 51 6.20 4.17 2.62
N PHE A 52 7.00 5.13 3.09
CA PHE A 52 6.74 6.58 2.96
C PHE A 52 7.71 7.27 2.01
N MET A 53 8.69 6.56 1.47
CA MET A 53 9.70 7.09 0.55
C MET A 53 9.33 6.78 -0.90
N HIS A 54 9.69 7.65 -1.85
CA HIS A 54 9.31 7.48 -3.26
C HIS A 54 10.43 7.84 -4.21
N PHE A 55 10.63 7.01 -5.24
CA PHE A 55 11.59 7.25 -6.33
C PHE A 55 11.01 8.25 -7.35
N GLY A 56 11.32 9.53 -7.16
CA GLY A 56 10.94 10.59 -8.09
C GLY A 56 9.45 10.98 -8.07
N LEU A 57 9.17 12.08 -8.77
CA LEU A 57 7.86 12.75 -8.74
C LEU A 57 6.71 11.87 -9.29
N MET A 58 6.95 11.16 -10.39
CA MET A 58 5.88 10.35 -11.00
C MET A 58 5.46 9.17 -10.12
N HIS A 59 6.42 8.59 -9.36
CA HIS A 59 6.12 7.50 -8.45
C HIS A 59 5.21 7.97 -7.30
N ILE A 60 5.54 9.10 -6.65
CA ILE A 60 4.67 9.62 -5.58
C ILE A 60 3.31 10.07 -6.13
N LEU A 61 3.26 10.76 -7.27
CA LEU A 61 2.00 11.20 -7.85
C LEU A 61 1.05 10.02 -8.11
N ASN A 62 1.53 8.97 -8.76
CA ASN A 62 0.73 7.77 -9.03
C ASN A 62 0.24 7.13 -7.72
N ASN A 63 1.11 6.99 -6.72
CA ASN A 63 0.71 6.45 -5.42
C ASN A 63 -0.36 7.31 -4.73
N MET A 64 -0.20 8.64 -4.70
CA MET A 64 -1.15 9.53 -4.01
C MET A 64 -2.50 9.59 -4.72
N VAL A 65 -2.53 9.52 -6.04
CA VAL A 65 -3.80 9.46 -6.80
C VAL A 65 -4.57 8.17 -6.46
N VAL A 66 -3.90 7.01 -6.50
CA VAL A 66 -4.55 5.73 -6.18
C VAL A 66 -4.94 5.67 -4.70
N LEU A 67 -4.07 6.13 -3.79
CA LEU A 67 -4.38 6.23 -2.37
C LEU A 67 -5.59 7.12 -2.12
N GLY A 68 -5.68 8.28 -2.78
CA GLY A 68 -6.81 9.18 -2.69
C GLY A 68 -8.12 8.53 -3.12
N ALA A 69 -8.12 7.81 -4.23
CA ALA A 69 -9.30 7.14 -4.75
C ALA A 69 -9.73 5.95 -3.89
N VAL A 70 -8.85 4.98 -3.68
CA VAL A 70 -9.16 3.73 -2.96
C VAL A 70 -9.28 3.97 -1.46
N GLY A 71 -8.38 4.78 -0.91
CA GLY A 71 -8.36 5.05 0.54
C GLY A 71 -9.65 5.69 1.03
N GLN A 72 -10.24 6.66 0.31
CA GLN A 72 -11.50 7.27 0.70
C GLN A 72 -12.65 6.26 0.76
N ILE A 73 -12.72 5.32 -0.18
CA ILE A 73 -13.76 4.28 -0.21
C ILE A 73 -13.60 3.33 0.98
N VAL A 74 -12.37 2.87 1.25
CA VAL A 74 -12.09 2.01 2.40
C VAL A 74 -12.33 2.76 3.72
N GLU A 75 -11.95 4.03 3.80
CA GLU A 75 -12.18 4.88 4.97
C GLU A 75 -13.66 5.06 5.28
N LYS A 76 -14.49 5.28 4.25
CA LYS A 76 -15.95 5.37 4.39
C LYS A 76 -16.56 4.06 4.88
N ALA A 77 -16.04 2.92 4.41
CA ALA A 77 -16.53 1.59 4.80
C ALA A 77 -16.13 1.22 6.24
N MET A 78 -14.90 1.48 6.64
CA MET A 78 -14.27 0.91 7.83
C MET A 78 -13.94 1.95 8.91
N GLY A 79 -13.88 3.23 8.58
CA GLY A 79 -13.48 4.32 9.45
C GLY A 79 -11.96 4.56 9.47
N HIS A 80 -11.57 5.67 10.09
CA HIS A 80 -10.21 6.21 10.06
C HIS A 80 -9.15 5.28 10.64
N VAL A 81 -9.44 4.71 11.82
CA VAL A 81 -8.48 3.87 12.56
C VAL A 81 -8.21 2.56 11.82
N LYS A 82 -9.27 1.90 11.34
CA LYS A 82 -9.12 0.62 10.63
C LYS A 82 -8.40 0.80 9.29
N LEU A 83 -8.66 1.90 8.57
CA LEU A 83 -7.91 2.24 7.37
C LEU A 83 -6.41 2.36 7.68
N LEU A 84 -6.04 3.07 8.75
CA LEU A 84 -4.64 3.22 9.15
C LEU A 84 -4.00 1.87 9.49
N ILE A 85 -4.71 1.02 10.25
CA ILE A 85 -4.24 -0.32 10.59
C ILE A 85 -4.01 -1.15 9.32
N ILE A 86 -4.97 -1.14 8.38
CA ILE A 86 -4.84 -1.88 7.12
C ILE A 86 -3.64 -1.36 6.33
N PHE A 87 -3.51 -0.04 6.17
CA PHE A 87 -2.40 0.57 5.45
C PHE A 87 -1.03 0.13 6.04
N LEU A 88 -0.86 0.27 7.35
CA LEU A 88 0.41 -0.06 8.00
C LEU A 88 0.71 -1.55 7.99
N VAL A 89 -0.27 -2.38 8.36
CA VAL A 89 -0.08 -3.85 8.43
C VAL A 89 0.17 -4.42 7.04
N SER A 90 -0.61 -4.03 6.03
CA SER A 90 -0.44 -4.56 4.67
C SER A 90 0.87 -4.09 4.03
N GLY A 91 1.28 -2.84 4.26
CA GLY A 91 2.56 -2.36 3.80
C GLY A 91 3.72 -3.13 4.43
N MET A 92 3.66 -3.39 5.75
CA MET A 92 4.64 -4.25 6.43
C MET A 92 4.65 -5.68 5.90
N CYS A 93 3.48 -6.29 5.65
CA CYS A 93 3.40 -7.61 5.02
C CYS A 93 4.09 -7.62 3.65
N GLY A 94 3.87 -6.58 2.85
CA GLY A 94 4.54 -6.41 1.56
C GLY A 94 6.06 -6.31 1.71
N SER A 95 6.54 -5.40 2.56
CA SER A 95 7.97 -5.19 2.79
C SER A 95 8.67 -6.45 3.33
N VAL A 96 8.04 -7.18 4.26
CA VAL A 96 8.58 -8.43 4.81
C VAL A 96 8.65 -9.51 3.74
N LEU A 97 7.58 -9.69 2.94
CA LEU A 97 7.58 -10.69 1.86
C LEU A 97 8.67 -10.39 0.83
N SER A 98 8.77 -9.14 0.40
CA SER A 98 9.81 -8.74 -0.56
C SER A 98 11.20 -8.97 0.00
N TYR A 99 11.46 -8.56 1.24
CA TYR A 99 12.74 -8.80 1.89
C TYR A 99 13.12 -10.30 1.90
N ILE A 100 12.19 -11.19 2.27
CA ILE A 100 12.42 -12.64 2.29
C ILE A 100 12.76 -13.15 0.87
N ILE A 101 12.03 -12.71 -0.15
CA ILE A 101 12.26 -13.14 -1.52
C ILE A 101 13.58 -12.58 -2.08
N MET A 102 13.93 -11.33 -1.78
CA MET A 102 15.22 -10.75 -2.14
C MET A 102 16.38 -11.55 -1.52
N LEU A 103 16.25 -11.97 -0.27
CA LEU A 103 17.25 -12.84 0.38
C LEU A 103 17.37 -14.20 -0.32
N TYR A 104 16.22 -14.81 -0.65
CA TYR A 104 16.20 -16.12 -1.30
C TYR A 104 16.84 -16.09 -2.70
N ASN A 105 16.56 -15.03 -3.46
CA ASN A 105 17.06 -14.86 -4.84
C ASN A 105 18.48 -14.25 -4.89
N ASN A 106 19.08 -13.84 -3.78
CA ASN A 106 20.29 -13.03 -3.73
C ASN A 106 20.18 -11.74 -4.57
N ASP A 107 18.99 -11.14 -4.61
CA ASP A 107 18.70 -9.86 -5.28
C ASP A 107 18.69 -8.75 -4.23
N PHE A 108 19.62 -7.81 -4.33
CA PHE A 108 19.80 -6.74 -3.34
C PHE A 108 19.38 -5.39 -3.93
N ALA A 109 18.16 -5.33 -4.45
CA ALA A 109 17.56 -4.09 -4.92
C ALA A 109 17.12 -3.19 -3.76
N VAL A 110 17.16 -1.87 -4.00
CA VAL A 110 16.58 -0.89 -3.08
C VAL A 110 15.10 -0.73 -3.40
N SER A 111 14.24 -0.94 -2.40
CA SER A 111 12.78 -0.86 -2.55
C SER A 111 12.20 0.23 -1.64
N ALA A 112 11.29 1.03 -2.18
CA ALA A 112 10.56 2.07 -1.48
C ALA A 112 9.25 2.42 -2.19
N GLY A 113 8.25 2.84 -1.43
CA GLY A 113 6.95 3.29 -1.95
C GLY A 113 5.78 2.88 -1.06
N ALA A 114 4.73 3.69 -1.08
CA ALA A 114 3.47 3.37 -0.41
C ALA A 114 2.68 2.26 -1.13
N SER A 115 3.15 1.80 -2.30
CA SER A 115 2.39 0.93 -3.20
C SER A 115 1.97 -0.39 -2.54
N GLY A 116 2.82 -1.03 -1.74
CA GLY A 116 2.46 -2.24 -0.99
C GLY A 116 1.25 -2.03 -0.07
N ALA A 117 1.24 -0.92 0.67
CA ALA A 117 0.11 -0.55 1.51
C ALA A 117 -1.15 -0.19 0.69
N ILE A 118 -0.98 0.46 -0.46
CA ILE A 118 -2.07 0.79 -1.39
C ILE A 118 -2.68 -0.49 -1.99
N PHE A 119 -1.85 -1.45 -2.40
CA PHE A 119 -2.33 -2.79 -2.80
C PHE A 119 -3.10 -3.47 -1.67
N GLY A 120 -2.68 -3.26 -0.42
CA GLY A 120 -3.42 -3.74 0.75
C GLY A 120 -4.80 -3.09 0.89
N LEU A 121 -4.92 -1.78 0.65
CA LEU A 121 -6.23 -1.12 0.60
C LEU A 121 -7.11 -1.64 -0.54
N VAL A 122 -6.52 -1.99 -1.68
CA VAL A 122 -7.25 -2.66 -2.77
C VAL A 122 -7.72 -4.05 -2.34
N GLY A 123 -6.87 -4.83 -1.67
CA GLY A 123 -7.27 -6.10 -1.07
C GLY A 123 -8.43 -5.96 -0.08
N ALA A 124 -8.39 -4.91 0.76
CA ALA A 124 -9.48 -4.56 1.65
C ALA A 124 -10.78 -4.21 0.90
N LEU A 125 -10.67 -3.42 -0.17
CA LEU A 125 -11.82 -3.07 -1.00
C LEU A 125 -12.45 -4.31 -1.65
N VAL A 126 -11.64 -5.24 -2.15
CA VAL A 126 -12.14 -6.53 -2.69
C VAL A 126 -12.95 -7.26 -1.62
N TRP A 127 -12.43 -7.38 -0.39
CA TRP A 127 -13.18 -7.99 0.70
C TRP A 127 -14.47 -7.24 1.04
N ILE A 128 -14.45 -5.90 1.11
CA ILE A 128 -15.63 -5.07 1.36
C ILE A 128 -16.72 -5.34 0.31
N VAL A 129 -16.35 -5.40 -0.97
CA VAL A 129 -17.29 -5.69 -2.06
C VAL A 129 -17.88 -7.09 -1.92
N ILE A 130 -17.07 -8.11 -1.62
CA ILE A 130 -17.52 -9.49 -1.39
C ILE A 130 -18.51 -9.53 -0.21
N ALA A 131 -18.17 -8.96 0.92
CA ALA A 131 -18.98 -8.94 2.12
C ALA A 131 -20.31 -8.19 1.94
N ASN A 132 -20.39 -7.26 0.97
CA ASN A 132 -21.59 -6.51 0.60
C ASN A 132 -22.34 -7.14 -0.60
N ARG A 133 -22.23 -8.44 -0.80
CA ARG A 133 -22.91 -9.20 -1.87
C ARG A 133 -22.50 -8.82 -3.28
N GLY A 134 -21.27 -8.35 -3.45
CA GLY A 134 -20.65 -8.06 -4.73
C GLY A 134 -20.78 -6.62 -5.23
N PHE A 135 -21.23 -5.68 -4.38
CA PHE A 135 -21.34 -4.28 -4.74
C PHE A 135 -21.13 -3.37 -3.52
N TYR A 136 -20.30 -2.33 -3.66
CA TYR A 136 -20.12 -1.31 -2.64
C TYR A 136 -19.73 0.04 -3.27
N GLU A 137 -20.42 1.13 -2.90
CA GLU A 137 -20.14 2.52 -3.35
C GLU A 137 -19.91 2.66 -4.88
N GLY A 138 -20.76 2.05 -5.68
CA GLY A 138 -20.64 2.09 -7.13
C GLY A 138 -19.68 1.07 -7.73
N ILE A 139 -18.95 0.30 -6.91
CA ILE A 139 -17.96 -0.69 -7.36
C ILE A 139 -18.58 -2.09 -7.30
N SER A 140 -18.68 -2.73 -8.46
CA SER A 140 -19.05 -4.13 -8.58
C SER A 140 -17.87 -5.08 -8.32
N ARG A 141 -18.17 -6.38 -8.13
CA ARG A 141 -17.14 -7.41 -8.00
C ARG A 141 -16.22 -7.45 -9.22
N GLN A 142 -16.78 -7.33 -10.42
CA GLN A 142 -16.01 -7.35 -11.66
C GLN A 142 -15.04 -6.17 -11.74
N GLN A 143 -15.49 -4.96 -11.36
CA GLN A 143 -14.64 -3.78 -11.34
C GLN A 143 -13.52 -3.89 -10.28
N ALA A 144 -13.82 -4.42 -9.11
CA ALA A 144 -12.80 -4.64 -8.08
C ALA A 144 -11.73 -5.65 -8.53
N VAL A 145 -12.14 -6.76 -9.16
CA VAL A 145 -11.20 -7.75 -9.74
C VAL A 145 -10.41 -7.15 -10.90
N PHE A 146 -11.07 -6.41 -11.79
CA PHE A 146 -10.41 -5.75 -12.92
C PHE A 146 -9.35 -4.74 -12.46
N MET A 147 -9.63 -3.98 -11.40
CA MET A 147 -8.66 -3.08 -10.79
C MET A 147 -7.41 -3.82 -10.28
N VAL A 148 -7.59 -4.97 -9.62
CA VAL A 148 -6.46 -5.82 -9.19
C VAL A 148 -5.64 -6.28 -10.39
N ILE A 149 -6.30 -6.75 -11.46
CA ILE A 149 -5.62 -7.21 -12.69
C ILE A 149 -4.82 -6.07 -13.32
N LEU A 150 -5.40 -4.87 -13.46
CA LEU A 150 -4.72 -3.72 -14.03
C LEU A 150 -3.49 -3.31 -13.19
N MET A 151 -3.61 -3.31 -11.86
CA MET A 151 -2.50 -2.95 -10.98
C MET A 151 -1.36 -3.98 -11.05
N ILE A 152 -1.68 -5.27 -11.11
CA ILE A 152 -0.70 -6.35 -11.30
C ILE A 152 -0.02 -6.21 -12.68
N TYR A 153 -0.81 -5.99 -13.73
CA TYR A 153 -0.29 -5.79 -15.08
C TYR A 153 0.68 -4.60 -15.14
N TYR A 154 0.30 -3.47 -14.53
CA TYR A 154 1.18 -2.29 -14.44
C TYR A 154 2.49 -2.62 -13.71
N GLY A 155 2.42 -3.32 -12.58
CA GLY A 155 3.60 -3.71 -11.82
C GLY A 155 4.56 -4.59 -12.63
N ILE A 156 4.03 -5.58 -13.36
CA ILE A 156 4.85 -6.50 -14.18
C ILE A 156 5.42 -5.77 -15.42
N SER A 157 4.67 -4.84 -16.01
CA SER A 157 5.06 -4.12 -17.22
C SER A 157 6.04 -2.97 -16.97
N THR A 158 6.24 -2.57 -15.72
CA THR A 158 7.09 -1.44 -15.34
C THR A 158 8.39 -1.94 -14.72
N GLN A 159 9.51 -1.56 -15.32
CA GLN A 159 10.84 -1.93 -14.80
C GLN A 159 11.09 -1.28 -13.44
N GLY A 160 11.80 -1.99 -12.56
CA GLY A 160 12.16 -1.51 -11.22
C GLY A 160 11.02 -1.54 -10.19
N VAL A 161 9.87 -2.13 -10.54
CA VAL A 161 8.75 -2.30 -9.60
C VAL A 161 8.92 -3.58 -8.80
N ASP A 162 8.84 -3.45 -7.49
CA ASP A 162 8.89 -4.57 -6.55
C ASP A 162 7.51 -5.25 -6.45
N ASN A 163 7.28 -6.25 -7.29
CA ASN A 163 6.01 -6.96 -7.35
C ASN A 163 5.72 -7.83 -6.11
N TRP A 164 6.75 -8.20 -5.34
CA TRP A 164 6.57 -8.96 -4.12
C TRP A 164 5.99 -8.10 -2.98
N VAL A 165 6.41 -6.84 -2.91
CA VAL A 165 5.76 -5.85 -2.02
C VAL A 165 4.27 -5.71 -2.36
N HIS A 166 3.91 -5.67 -3.64
CA HIS A 166 2.53 -5.57 -4.10
C HIS A 166 1.70 -6.80 -3.72
N GLY A 167 2.23 -7.99 -4.01
CA GLY A 167 1.55 -9.26 -3.69
C GLY A 167 1.33 -9.45 -2.19
N GLY A 168 2.38 -9.22 -1.39
CA GLY A 168 2.31 -9.31 0.07
C GLY A 168 1.34 -8.29 0.67
N GLY A 169 1.35 -7.06 0.15
CA GLY A 169 0.40 -6.01 0.54
C GLY A 169 -1.04 -6.37 0.24
N LEU A 170 -1.34 -6.81 -0.99
CA LEU A 170 -2.67 -7.20 -1.44
C LEU A 170 -3.26 -8.30 -0.55
N VAL A 171 -2.51 -9.37 -0.34
CA VAL A 171 -2.94 -10.51 0.50
C VAL A 171 -3.08 -10.09 1.96
N GLY A 172 -2.09 -9.35 2.51
CA GLY A 172 -2.13 -8.86 3.89
C GLY A 172 -3.35 -7.98 4.15
N GLY A 173 -3.63 -7.03 3.25
CA GLY A 173 -4.79 -6.14 3.36
C GLY A 173 -6.13 -6.87 3.22
N PHE A 174 -6.22 -7.83 2.32
CA PHE A 174 -7.41 -8.69 2.19
C PHE A 174 -7.67 -9.48 3.48
N VAL A 175 -6.67 -10.18 4.00
CA VAL A 175 -6.78 -11.02 5.20
C VAL A 175 -7.13 -10.19 6.45
N ILE A 176 -6.42 -9.09 6.70
CA ILE A 176 -6.72 -8.25 7.88
C ILE A 176 -8.13 -7.65 7.80
N SER A 177 -8.63 -7.39 6.58
CA SER A 177 -9.97 -6.85 6.39
C SER A 177 -11.08 -7.85 6.69
N ILE A 178 -10.83 -9.15 6.54
CA ILE A 178 -11.77 -10.20 6.99
C ILE A 178 -12.05 -10.06 8.47
N VAL A 179 -11.02 -9.78 9.27
CA VAL A 179 -11.12 -9.63 10.72
C VAL A 179 -11.73 -8.29 11.12
N LEU A 180 -11.29 -7.21 10.47
CA LEU A 180 -11.65 -5.86 10.87
C LEU A 180 -13.00 -5.37 10.33
N TYR A 181 -13.42 -5.85 9.15
CA TYR A 181 -14.65 -5.38 8.52
C TYR A 181 -15.88 -6.07 9.12
N ARG A 182 -16.77 -5.26 9.69
CA ARG A 182 -18.10 -5.71 10.10
C ARG A 182 -19.14 -4.96 9.28
N LYS A 183 -19.91 -5.70 8.47
CA LYS A 183 -21.02 -5.13 7.70
C LYS A 183 -21.98 -4.41 8.64
N LYS A 184 -22.25 -3.13 8.40
CA LYS A 184 -23.31 -2.40 9.12
C LYS A 184 -24.65 -3.03 8.78
N ARG A 185 -25.38 -3.55 9.76
CA ARG A 185 -26.77 -3.94 9.59
C ARG A 185 -27.58 -2.66 9.42
N TYR A 186 -28.12 -2.40 8.23
CA TYR A 186 -29.15 -1.38 8.05
C TYR A 186 -30.39 -1.84 8.81
N ASN A 187 -30.74 -1.15 9.89
CA ASN A 187 -32.03 -1.34 10.54
C ASN A 187 -33.11 -0.81 9.57
N LYS A 188 -33.98 -1.70 9.09
CA LYS A 188 -35.06 -1.40 8.14
C LYS A 188 -36.18 -0.50 8.72
N TYR A 189 -36.01 0.01 9.94
CA TYR A 189 -37.08 0.66 10.73
C TYR A 189 -36.92 2.17 10.93
N ASN A 190 -36.04 2.86 10.21
CA ASN A 190 -36.01 4.34 10.21
C ASN A 190 -36.53 4.89 8.88
N ILE A 191 -37.80 4.62 8.59
CA ILE A 191 -38.63 5.42 7.67
C ILE A 191 -39.72 6.03 8.56
N ASN A 192 -39.45 7.20 9.11
CA ASN A 192 -40.46 8.17 9.55
C ASN A 192 -40.07 9.53 8.98
#